data_08b7b2d0c204390a106bd3cbe2e1b47a
#
_entry.id   08b7b2d0c204390a106bd3cbe2e1b47a
#
_cell.length_a   1.000
_cell.length_b   1.000
_cell.length_c   1.000
_cell.angle_alpha   90.00
_cell.angle_beta   90.00
_cell.angle_gamma   90.00
#
_symmetry.space_group_name_H-M   'P 1'
#
loop_
_entity.id
_entity.type
_entity.pdbx_description
1 polymer ?
#
loop_
_entity_poly.entity_id
_entity_poly.type
_entity_poly.pdbx_seq_one_letter_code
_entity_poly.pdbx_strand_id
1 'polypeptide(L)'
;PGITAELNGGTHMSFEDIATLRSIPTMTIYDAVDDTQVYQAIKQIMNTDGPCYIRMPRKTAQPVYDENYKFALNKADVITKGNDITIVASGIMVAESLKAVLKLKEEGISAELISANTIKPLDEETILNSIKKTNHVVTCENHNVIGGLYSAVSEMLIEKYPLHVDKIAVMDQFGQVGKYSELLNYYHLTSNDIY
;
A
#
# COMPACT_ATOMS: atom_id res chain seq x y z
N PRO A 1 3.09 10.43 -6.77
CA PRO A 1 2.51 9.68 -7.88
C PRO A 1 1.10 9.21 -7.57
N GLY A 2 0.45 8.59 -8.57
CA GLY A 2 -0.94 8.27 -8.47
C GLY A 2 -1.80 9.51 -8.22
N ILE A 3 -2.92 9.36 -7.53
CA ILE A 3 -3.88 10.46 -7.31
C ILE A 3 -3.31 11.68 -6.58
N THR A 4 -2.15 11.55 -5.92
CA THR A 4 -1.50 12.68 -5.24
C THR A 4 -0.95 13.74 -6.21
N ALA A 5 -0.93 13.47 -7.52
CA ALA A 5 -0.63 14.46 -8.55
C ALA A 5 -1.79 15.44 -8.79
N GLU A 6 -3.00 15.11 -8.36
CA GLU A 6 -4.19 15.99 -8.35
C GLU A 6 -4.44 16.73 -9.68
N LEU A 7 -4.46 18.09 -9.62
CA LEU A 7 -4.77 18.97 -10.75
C LEU A 7 -3.76 18.87 -11.91
N ASN A 8 -2.63 18.22 -11.72
CA ASN A 8 -1.67 17.99 -12.81
C ASN A 8 -2.14 16.92 -13.80
N GLY A 9 -3.14 16.12 -13.42
CA GLY A 9 -3.79 15.14 -14.29
C GLY A 9 -2.93 13.94 -14.64
N GLY A 10 -3.44 13.12 -15.56
CA GLY A 10 -2.89 11.84 -15.93
C GLY A 10 -1.43 11.85 -16.41
N THR A 11 -0.95 12.94 -16.98
CA THR A 11 0.45 13.07 -17.42
C THR A 11 1.45 13.09 -16.25
N HIS A 12 0.96 13.24 -15.01
CA HIS A 12 1.77 13.29 -13.78
C HIS A 12 1.33 12.26 -12.75
N MET A 13 0.32 11.44 -13.07
CA MET A 13 -0.21 10.35 -12.25
C MET A 13 0.32 9.02 -12.76
N SER A 14 1.49 8.59 -12.29
CA SER A 14 1.95 7.24 -12.61
C SER A 14 1.12 6.23 -11.80
N PHE A 15 0.36 5.42 -12.51
CA PHE A 15 -0.36 4.26 -11.96
C PHE A 15 0.32 2.93 -12.34
N GLU A 16 1.33 2.96 -13.21
CA GLU A 16 2.00 1.80 -13.79
C GLU A 16 3.48 1.69 -13.37
N ASP A 17 3.94 2.62 -12.56
CA ASP A 17 5.34 2.73 -12.13
C ASP A 17 5.83 1.50 -11.36
N ILE A 18 5.08 1.04 -10.35
CA ILE A 18 5.42 -0.15 -9.58
C ILE A 18 5.43 -1.38 -10.50
N ALA A 19 4.41 -1.56 -11.34
CA ALA A 19 4.30 -2.69 -12.25
C ALA A 19 5.52 -2.80 -13.18
N THR A 20 5.88 -1.69 -13.80
CA THR A 20 7.02 -1.61 -14.72
C THR A 20 8.34 -1.93 -14.00
N LEU A 21 8.55 -1.35 -12.82
CA LEU A 21 9.81 -1.51 -12.09
C LEU A 21 9.93 -2.85 -11.37
N ARG A 22 8.81 -3.51 -11.02
CA ARG A 22 8.84 -4.85 -10.43
C ARG A 22 9.47 -5.89 -11.36
N SER A 23 9.38 -5.70 -12.68
CA SER A 23 10.00 -6.61 -13.66
C SER A 23 11.53 -6.52 -13.71
N ILE A 24 12.13 -5.43 -13.21
CA ILE A 24 13.57 -5.22 -13.25
C ILE A 24 14.24 -6.04 -12.14
N PRO A 25 15.19 -6.95 -12.45
CA PRO A 25 15.94 -7.69 -11.45
C PRO A 25 16.65 -6.74 -10.46
N THR A 26 16.77 -7.16 -9.19
CA THR A 26 17.45 -6.43 -8.10
C THR A 26 16.85 -5.06 -7.71
N MET A 27 15.82 -4.58 -8.42
CA MET A 27 15.13 -3.34 -8.05
C MET A 27 14.43 -3.48 -6.70
N THR A 28 14.75 -2.60 -5.76
CA THR A 28 13.96 -2.42 -4.52
C THR A 28 12.90 -1.36 -4.76
N ILE A 29 11.64 -1.63 -4.39
CA ILE A 29 10.52 -0.70 -4.57
C ILE A 29 9.89 -0.41 -3.22
N TYR A 30 9.93 0.84 -2.83
CA TYR A 30 9.37 1.36 -1.60
C TYR A 30 8.25 2.37 -1.89
N ASP A 31 7.07 2.17 -1.28
CA ASP A 31 5.89 3.05 -1.41
C ASP A 31 5.60 3.71 -0.05
N ALA A 32 5.99 4.96 0.08
CA ALA A 32 5.95 5.70 1.35
C ALA A 32 4.52 6.06 1.77
N VAL A 33 4.24 5.91 3.06
CA VAL A 33 2.95 6.22 3.69
C VAL A 33 2.81 7.72 3.97
N ASP A 34 3.78 8.29 4.69
CA ASP A 34 3.78 9.68 5.14
C ASP A 34 5.20 10.26 5.23
N ASP A 35 5.29 11.53 5.63
CA ASP A 35 6.54 12.28 5.70
C ASP A 35 7.49 11.70 6.76
N THR A 36 6.95 11.21 7.89
CA THR A 36 7.76 10.58 8.96
C THR A 36 8.47 9.35 8.44
N GLN A 37 7.75 8.51 7.71
CA GLN A 37 8.31 7.29 7.13
C GLN A 37 9.33 7.60 6.04
N VAL A 38 9.05 8.57 5.14
CA VAL A 38 10.01 9.00 4.11
C VAL A 38 11.34 9.43 4.72
N TYR A 39 11.30 10.27 5.75
CA TYR A 39 12.50 10.79 6.39
C TYR A 39 13.40 9.68 6.97
N GLN A 40 12.81 8.67 7.56
CA GLN A 40 13.55 7.53 8.12
C GLN A 40 14.01 6.54 7.04
N ALA A 41 13.18 6.29 6.03
CA ALA A 41 13.45 5.37 4.95
C ALA A 41 14.66 5.80 4.11
N ILE A 42 14.77 7.08 3.77
CA ILE A 42 15.89 7.62 2.96
C ILE A 42 17.23 7.26 3.58
N LYS A 43 17.37 7.36 4.90
CA LYS A 43 18.64 7.05 5.59
C LYS A 43 19.07 5.59 5.44
N GLN A 44 18.12 4.67 5.41
CA GLN A 44 18.42 3.25 5.23
C GLN A 44 18.62 2.90 3.76
N ILE A 45 17.81 3.44 2.87
CA ILE A 45 17.86 3.19 1.43
C ILE A 45 19.18 3.67 0.83
N MET A 46 19.72 4.79 1.28
CA MET A 46 21.02 5.29 0.83
C MET A 46 22.20 4.37 1.15
N ASN A 47 22.03 3.43 2.08
CA ASN A 47 23.04 2.47 2.49
C ASN A 47 22.81 1.06 1.91
N THR A 48 21.84 0.91 0.99
CA THR A 48 21.58 -0.38 0.32
C THR A 48 22.33 -0.48 -1.00
N ASP A 49 22.77 -1.69 -1.32
CA ASP A 49 23.33 -1.97 -2.63
C ASP A 49 22.20 -2.16 -3.67
N GLY A 50 22.44 -1.67 -4.87
CA GLY A 50 21.53 -1.84 -6.00
C GLY A 50 20.53 -0.70 -6.20
N PRO A 51 19.73 -0.76 -7.27
CA PRO A 51 18.77 0.27 -7.61
C PRO A 51 17.58 0.26 -6.65
N CYS A 52 17.16 1.45 -6.23
CA CYS A 52 15.98 1.63 -5.39
C CYS A 52 15.04 2.67 -5.99
N TYR A 53 13.77 2.35 -6.05
CA TYR A 53 12.70 3.26 -6.41
C TYR A 53 11.89 3.63 -5.17
N ILE A 54 11.83 4.93 -4.88
CA ILE A 54 11.05 5.47 -3.78
C ILE A 54 9.83 6.18 -4.37
N ARG A 55 8.66 5.65 -4.10
CA ARG A 55 7.38 6.24 -4.46
C ARG A 55 6.87 7.09 -3.29
N MET A 56 6.75 8.38 -3.48
CA MET A 56 6.37 9.32 -2.42
C MET A 56 5.09 10.07 -2.77
N PRO A 57 4.24 10.42 -1.81
CA PRO A 57 3.17 11.37 -2.02
C PRO A 57 3.73 12.71 -2.55
N ARG A 58 3.03 13.32 -3.48
CA ARG A 58 3.47 14.61 -4.05
C ARG A 58 3.20 15.80 -3.13
N LYS A 59 2.22 15.68 -2.26
CA LYS A 59 1.88 16.64 -1.20
C LYS A 59 1.91 15.92 0.14
N THR A 60 1.82 16.68 1.22
CA THR A 60 1.75 16.14 2.57
C THR A 60 0.65 15.09 2.67
N ALA A 61 1.04 13.87 3.02
CA ALA A 61 0.11 12.78 3.25
C ALA A 61 -0.53 12.88 4.64
N GLN A 62 -1.62 12.15 4.85
CA GLN A 62 -2.21 12.03 6.18
C GLN A 62 -1.24 11.24 7.07
N PRO A 63 -0.88 11.77 8.27
CA PRO A 63 0.06 11.11 9.15
C PRO A 63 -0.51 9.80 9.70
N VAL A 64 0.30 8.76 9.66
CA VAL A 64 0.03 7.44 10.26
C VAL A 64 1.06 7.15 11.33
N TYR A 65 2.30 7.55 11.11
CA TYR A 65 3.41 7.31 12.01
C TYR A 65 3.75 8.56 12.84
N ASP A 66 4.15 8.33 14.07
CA ASP A 66 4.63 9.38 14.98
C ASP A 66 6.17 9.51 14.94
N GLU A 67 6.71 10.45 15.71
CA GLU A 67 8.14 10.72 15.80
C GLU A 67 8.98 9.56 16.36
N ASN A 68 8.36 8.61 17.07
CA ASN A 68 9.02 7.44 17.65
C ASN A 68 9.09 6.26 16.70
N TYR A 69 8.46 6.36 15.53
CA TYR A 69 8.47 5.33 14.51
C TYR A 69 9.90 4.95 14.10
N LYS A 70 10.12 3.66 13.90
CA LYS A 70 11.42 3.13 13.43
C LYS A 70 11.20 2.33 12.16
N PHE A 71 11.57 2.92 11.05
CA PHE A 71 11.53 2.25 9.76
C PHE A 71 12.50 1.06 9.71
N ALA A 72 12.04 -0.06 9.18
CA ALA A 72 12.87 -1.22 8.85
C ALA A 72 12.69 -1.56 7.37
N LEU A 73 13.76 -1.42 6.58
CA LEU A 73 13.72 -1.73 5.15
C LEU A 73 13.39 -3.22 4.95
N ASN A 74 12.59 -3.53 3.92
CA ASN A 74 12.12 -4.87 3.57
C ASN A 74 11.25 -5.54 4.67
N LYS A 75 10.74 -4.74 5.60
CA LYS A 75 9.76 -5.20 6.61
C LYS A 75 8.44 -4.46 6.46
N ALA A 76 7.37 -5.20 6.67
CA ALA A 76 6.03 -4.64 6.77
C ALA A 76 5.72 -4.28 8.22
N ASP A 77 4.92 -3.24 8.42
CA ASP A 77 4.50 -2.82 9.76
C ASP A 77 3.08 -3.31 10.05
N VAL A 78 2.89 -3.97 11.18
CA VAL A 78 1.55 -4.29 11.69
C VAL A 78 1.01 -3.07 12.42
N ILE A 79 0.14 -2.30 11.76
CA ILE A 79 -0.45 -1.05 12.28
C ILE A 79 -1.53 -1.35 13.34
N THR A 80 -2.40 -2.31 13.05
CA THR A 80 -3.41 -2.81 13.99
C THR A 80 -3.39 -4.33 14.02
N LYS A 81 -3.69 -4.91 15.17
CA LYS A 81 -3.86 -6.37 15.31
C LYS A 81 -5.33 -6.73 15.16
N GLY A 82 -5.59 -7.84 14.46
CA GLY A 82 -6.93 -8.35 14.25
C GLY A 82 -6.95 -9.83 13.92
N ASN A 83 -8.15 -10.45 13.92
CA ASN A 83 -8.29 -11.89 13.72
C ASN A 83 -9.32 -12.26 12.65
N ASP A 84 -10.10 -11.31 12.13
CA ASP A 84 -11.20 -11.62 11.21
C ASP A 84 -10.80 -11.38 9.74
N ILE A 85 -10.06 -10.31 9.46
CA ILE A 85 -9.61 -9.95 8.11
C ILE A 85 -8.22 -9.32 8.15
N THR A 86 -7.39 -9.62 7.14
CA THR A 86 -6.12 -8.92 6.87
C THR A 86 -6.31 -7.86 5.80
N ILE A 87 -5.94 -6.63 6.10
CA ILE A 87 -5.86 -5.53 5.13
C ILE A 87 -4.37 -5.26 4.89
N VAL A 88 -3.91 -5.48 3.65
CA VAL A 88 -2.54 -5.16 3.24
C VAL A 88 -2.58 -3.90 2.40
N ALA A 89 -2.02 -2.81 2.91
CA ALA A 89 -2.05 -1.52 2.23
C ALA A 89 -0.65 -0.98 1.95
N SER A 90 -0.49 -0.16 0.92
CA SER A 90 0.76 0.57 0.65
C SER A 90 0.54 2.06 0.43
N GLY A 91 1.58 2.85 0.68
CA GLY A 91 1.56 4.28 0.46
C GLY A 91 0.40 4.98 1.17
N ILE A 92 -0.22 5.93 0.49
CA ILE A 92 -1.33 6.73 1.04
C ILE A 92 -2.56 5.90 1.43
N MET A 93 -2.69 4.68 0.91
CA MET A 93 -3.84 3.82 1.22
C MET A 93 -3.79 3.27 2.64
N VAL A 94 -2.66 3.32 3.32
CA VAL A 94 -2.56 2.92 4.74
C VAL A 94 -3.43 3.82 5.62
N ALA A 95 -3.44 5.13 5.37
CA ALA A 95 -4.28 6.07 6.12
C ALA A 95 -5.78 5.85 5.86
N GLU A 96 -6.19 5.58 4.62
CA GLU A 96 -7.59 5.25 4.29
C GLU A 96 -8.00 3.90 4.90
N SER A 97 -7.11 2.91 4.86
CA SER A 97 -7.33 1.60 5.47
C SER A 97 -7.47 1.69 7.00
N LEU A 98 -6.68 2.54 7.65
CA LEU A 98 -6.80 2.76 9.11
C LEU A 98 -8.18 3.31 9.48
N LYS A 99 -8.74 4.23 8.69
CA LYS A 99 -10.11 4.73 8.88
C LYS A 99 -11.15 3.62 8.69
N ALA A 100 -10.96 2.75 7.70
CA ALA A 100 -11.85 1.60 7.49
C ALA A 100 -11.79 0.62 8.66
N VAL A 101 -10.59 0.32 9.19
CA VAL A 101 -10.40 -0.53 10.38
C VAL A 101 -11.17 0.02 11.58
N LEU A 102 -11.17 1.34 11.80
CA LEU A 102 -11.91 1.95 12.90
C LEU A 102 -13.43 1.74 12.75
N LYS A 103 -13.97 1.84 11.54
CA LYS A 103 -15.40 1.55 11.27
C LYS A 103 -15.74 0.08 11.46
N LEU A 104 -14.91 -0.83 10.91
CA LEU A 104 -15.07 -2.27 11.10
C LEU A 104 -15.11 -2.65 12.59
N LYS A 105 -14.25 -2.01 13.39
CA LYS A 105 -14.22 -2.22 14.85
C LYS A 105 -15.50 -1.81 15.55
N GLU A 106 -16.16 -0.74 15.11
CA GLU A 106 -17.47 -0.31 15.65
C GLU A 106 -18.56 -1.37 15.42
N GLU A 107 -18.40 -2.19 14.37
CA GLU A 107 -19.31 -3.32 14.06
C GLU A 107 -18.84 -4.66 14.65
N GLY A 108 -17.77 -4.64 15.44
CA GLY A 108 -17.23 -5.84 16.09
C GLY A 108 -16.31 -6.68 15.21
N ILE A 109 -15.91 -6.19 14.04
CA ILE A 109 -14.95 -6.86 13.13
C ILE A 109 -13.53 -6.43 13.47
N SER A 110 -12.68 -7.42 13.75
CA SER A 110 -11.28 -7.22 14.16
C SER A 110 -10.34 -7.36 12.96
N ALA A 111 -10.02 -6.23 12.32
CA ALA A 111 -9.13 -6.20 11.16
C ALA A 111 -7.66 -6.01 11.57
N GLU A 112 -6.77 -6.82 10.98
CA GLU A 112 -5.32 -6.61 11.05
C GLU A 112 -4.86 -5.80 9.84
N LEU A 113 -4.39 -4.57 10.09
CA LEU A 113 -3.85 -3.69 9.06
C LEU A 113 -2.33 -3.83 9.00
N ILE A 114 -1.83 -4.19 7.82
CA ILE A 114 -0.41 -4.29 7.51
C ILE A 114 -0.05 -3.22 6.48
N SER A 115 0.94 -2.40 6.81
CA SER A 115 1.58 -1.50 5.86
C SER A 115 2.71 -2.25 5.14
N ALA A 116 2.50 -2.56 3.86
CA ALA A 116 3.52 -3.15 2.99
C ALA A 116 4.40 -2.05 2.42
N ASN A 117 5.34 -1.57 3.22
CA ASN A 117 6.20 -0.43 2.88
C ASN A 117 7.09 -0.73 1.66
N THR A 118 7.59 -1.95 1.57
CA THR A 118 8.39 -2.44 0.45
C THR A 118 7.55 -3.41 -0.38
N ILE A 119 7.37 -3.08 -1.65
CA ILE A 119 6.60 -3.91 -2.60
C ILE A 119 7.51 -4.97 -3.23
N LYS A 120 8.79 -4.65 -3.35
CA LYS A 120 9.83 -5.57 -3.82
C LYS A 120 11.15 -5.29 -3.09
N PRO A 121 11.70 -6.27 -2.34
CA PRO A 121 11.06 -7.53 -1.99
C PRO A 121 9.87 -7.33 -1.04
N LEU A 122 8.87 -8.19 -1.12
CA LEU A 122 7.73 -8.18 -0.21
C LEU A 122 8.12 -8.87 1.12
N ASP A 123 7.67 -8.35 2.26
CA ASP A 123 7.77 -9.07 3.55
C ASP A 123 6.69 -10.17 3.62
N GLU A 124 6.96 -11.24 2.90
CA GLU A 124 6.04 -12.36 2.76
C GLU A 124 5.73 -13.04 4.10
N GLU A 125 6.70 -13.08 5.02
CA GLU A 125 6.53 -13.71 6.33
C GLU A 125 5.44 -13.00 7.15
N THR A 126 5.56 -11.69 7.31
CA THR A 126 4.60 -10.90 8.09
C THR A 126 3.20 -10.98 7.47
N ILE A 127 3.10 -10.80 6.15
CA ILE A 127 1.82 -10.81 5.42
C ILE A 127 1.18 -12.20 5.47
N LEU A 128 1.94 -13.25 5.19
CA LEU A 128 1.43 -14.63 5.17
C LEU A 128 0.97 -15.09 6.55
N ASN A 129 1.70 -14.74 7.62
CA ASN A 129 1.30 -15.08 9.00
C ASN A 129 -0.05 -14.45 9.37
N SER A 130 -0.30 -13.21 8.97
CA SER A 130 -1.59 -12.55 9.16
C SER A 130 -2.69 -13.24 8.36
N ILE A 131 -2.47 -13.47 7.06
CA ILE A 131 -3.46 -14.08 6.18
C ILE A 131 -3.84 -15.49 6.63
N LYS A 132 -2.88 -16.31 7.08
CA LYS A 132 -3.15 -17.65 7.63
C LYS A 132 -4.00 -17.60 8.90
N LYS A 133 -3.88 -16.55 9.68
CA LYS A 133 -4.66 -16.37 10.90
C LYS A 133 -6.11 -15.97 10.58
N THR A 134 -6.31 -15.02 9.68
CA THR A 134 -7.62 -14.43 9.36
C THR A 134 -8.37 -15.19 8.28
N ASN A 135 -7.66 -15.85 7.37
CA ASN A 135 -8.19 -16.53 6.18
C ASN A 135 -9.02 -15.63 5.24
N HIS A 136 -8.87 -14.32 5.36
CA HIS A 136 -9.46 -13.29 4.51
C HIS A 136 -8.44 -12.20 4.26
N VAL A 137 -8.33 -11.71 3.02
CA VAL A 137 -7.38 -10.65 2.68
C VAL A 137 -7.93 -9.69 1.64
N VAL A 138 -7.72 -8.41 1.87
CA VAL A 138 -7.90 -7.34 0.89
C VAL A 138 -6.61 -6.53 0.75
N THR A 139 -6.24 -6.20 -0.48
CA THR A 139 -5.10 -5.32 -0.77
C THR A 139 -5.59 -3.92 -1.12
N CYS A 140 -4.90 -2.89 -0.64
CA CYS A 140 -5.25 -1.48 -0.89
C CYS A 140 -4.04 -0.72 -1.43
N GLU A 141 -4.15 -0.22 -2.68
CA GLU A 141 -3.05 0.48 -3.34
C GLU A 141 -3.51 1.66 -4.19
N ASN A 142 -2.74 2.73 -4.22
CA ASN A 142 -2.93 3.88 -5.12
C ASN A 142 -2.15 3.65 -6.42
N HIS A 143 -2.41 2.55 -7.08
CA HIS A 143 -1.74 2.06 -8.28
C HIS A 143 -2.74 1.26 -9.13
N ASN A 144 -2.41 1.02 -10.40
CA ASN A 144 -3.18 0.10 -11.24
C ASN A 144 -3.23 -1.29 -10.58
N VAL A 145 -4.39 -1.93 -10.64
CA VAL A 145 -4.58 -3.30 -10.16
C VAL A 145 -3.60 -4.30 -10.78
N ILE A 146 -3.09 -4.01 -11.98
CA ILE A 146 -2.16 -4.87 -12.72
C ILE A 146 -0.72 -4.56 -12.28
N GLY A 147 -0.04 -5.55 -11.74
CA GLY A 147 1.40 -5.52 -11.48
C GLY A 147 1.84 -4.80 -10.19
N GLY A 148 0.91 -4.23 -9.40
CA GLY A 148 1.20 -3.56 -8.14
C GLY A 148 1.20 -4.49 -6.91
N LEU A 149 0.73 -3.97 -5.77
CA LEU A 149 0.65 -4.69 -4.50
C LEU A 149 -0.28 -5.90 -4.59
N TYR A 150 -1.47 -5.74 -5.20
CA TYR A 150 -2.40 -6.85 -5.42
C TYR A 150 -1.73 -8.02 -6.14
N SER A 151 -1.01 -7.73 -7.21
CA SER A 151 -0.28 -8.75 -7.97
C SER A 151 0.81 -9.40 -7.13
N ALA A 152 1.59 -8.61 -6.36
CA ALA A 152 2.67 -9.14 -5.52
C ALA A 152 2.14 -10.10 -4.44
N VAL A 153 1.05 -9.71 -3.76
CA VAL A 153 0.41 -10.56 -2.74
C VAL A 153 -0.22 -11.80 -3.36
N SER A 154 -0.87 -11.66 -4.52
CA SER A 154 -1.50 -12.78 -5.24
C SER A 154 -0.47 -13.80 -5.74
N GLU A 155 0.66 -13.35 -6.29
CA GLU A 155 1.78 -14.19 -6.70
C GLU A 155 2.33 -15.02 -5.52
N MET A 156 2.56 -14.38 -4.37
CA MET A 156 2.99 -15.05 -3.15
C MET A 156 1.96 -16.10 -2.67
N LEU A 157 0.68 -15.71 -2.67
CA LEU A 157 -0.37 -16.59 -2.14
C LEU A 157 -0.62 -17.81 -3.02
N ILE A 158 -0.56 -17.68 -4.34
CA ILE A 158 -0.73 -18.82 -5.25
C ILE A 158 0.30 -19.93 -5.01
N GLU A 159 1.52 -19.53 -4.61
CA GLU A 159 2.59 -20.49 -4.34
C GLU A 159 2.54 -21.07 -2.92
N LYS A 160 2.19 -20.23 -1.92
CA LYS A 160 2.41 -20.58 -0.50
C LYS A 160 1.13 -20.88 0.28
N TYR A 161 0.03 -20.27 -0.09
CA TYR A 161 -1.26 -20.40 0.60
C TYR A 161 -2.40 -19.95 -0.31
N PRO A 162 -2.85 -20.75 -1.28
CA PRO A 162 -3.86 -20.35 -2.26
C PRO A 162 -5.14 -19.84 -1.62
N LEU A 163 -5.44 -18.55 -1.82
CA LEU A 163 -6.59 -17.88 -1.25
C LEU A 163 -7.08 -16.79 -2.23
N HIS A 164 -8.39 -16.50 -2.21
CA HIS A 164 -8.93 -15.35 -2.91
C HIS A 164 -8.42 -14.05 -2.29
N VAL A 165 -8.05 -13.08 -3.13
CA VAL A 165 -7.58 -11.75 -2.71
C VAL A 165 -8.57 -10.72 -3.23
N ASP A 166 -9.22 -10.00 -2.32
CA ASP A 166 -9.97 -8.81 -2.66
C ASP A 166 -9.02 -7.60 -2.84
N LYS A 167 -9.48 -6.58 -3.54
CA LYS A 167 -8.63 -5.48 -3.93
C LYS A 167 -9.34 -4.14 -4.00
N ILE A 168 -8.67 -3.11 -3.52
CA ILE A 168 -8.99 -1.69 -3.73
C ILE A 168 -7.79 -1.06 -4.45
N ALA A 169 -7.98 -0.72 -5.71
CA ALA A 169 -6.94 -0.23 -6.59
C ALA A 169 -7.54 0.58 -7.75
N VAL A 170 -6.71 1.25 -8.53
CA VAL A 170 -7.17 1.84 -9.80
C VAL A 170 -7.43 0.71 -10.80
N MET A 171 -8.68 0.59 -11.26
CA MET A 171 -9.16 -0.54 -12.06
C MET A 171 -8.88 -0.34 -13.56
N ASP A 172 -7.60 -0.40 -13.92
CA ASP A 172 -7.08 -0.30 -15.31
C ASP A 172 -7.60 0.95 -16.05
N GLN A 173 -7.40 2.12 -15.43
CA GLN A 173 -7.86 3.41 -15.94
C GLN A 173 -6.71 4.42 -15.95
N PHE A 174 -6.75 5.35 -16.90
CA PHE A 174 -5.84 6.49 -16.94
C PHE A 174 -6.15 7.53 -15.87
N GLY A 175 -5.13 8.31 -15.49
CA GLY A 175 -5.25 9.40 -14.52
C GLY A 175 -6.20 10.52 -14.99
N GLN A 176 -7.01 11.03 -14.07
CA GLN A 176 -7.93 12.16 -14.28
C GLN A 176 -7.45 13.42 -13.57
N VAL A 177 -7.97 14.57 -13.97
CA VAL A 177 -7.73 15.86 -13.29
C VAL A 177 -8.78 16.04 -12.20
N GLY A 178 -8.34 16.33 -10.98
CA GLY A 178 -9.27 16.58 -9.87
C GLY A 178 -8.52 16.92 -8.59
N LYS A 179 -9.25 17.34 -7.56
CA LYS A 179 -8.72 17.45 -6.21
C LYS A 179 -8.54 16.06 -5.60
N TYR A 180 -7.67 15.93 -4.63
CA TYR A 180 -7.39 14.66 -3.97
C TYR A 180 -8.65 13.90 -3.52
N SER A 181 -9.57 14.58 -2.83
CA SER A 181 -10.82 13.95 -2.35
C SER A 181 -11.76 13.54 -3.49
N GLU A 182 -11.77 14.28 -4.59
CA GLU A 182 -12.58 13.95 -5.78
C GLU A 182 -12.01 12.71 -6.47
N LEU A 183 -10.68 12.61 -6.57
CA LEU A 183 -9.99 11.47 -7.17
C LEU A 183 -10.09 10.21 -6.31
N LEU A 184 -10.01 10.32 -4.97
CA LEU A 184 -10.30 9.20 -4.08
C LEU A 184 -11.68 8.59 -4.35
N ASN A 185 -12.71 9.44 -4.46
CA ASN A 185 -14.08 8.99 -4.77
C ASN A 185 -14.20 8.43 -6.19
N TYR A 186 -13.59 9.10 -7.18
CA TYR A 186 -13.65 8.70 -8.58
C TYR A 186 -13.06 7.30 -8.82
N TYR A 187 -11.93 7.00 -8.17
CA TYR A 187 -11.25 5.71 -8.30
C TYR A 187 -11.68 4.67 -7.27
N HIS A 188 -12.67 4.97 -6.42
CA HIS A 188 -13.12 4.08 -5.34
C HIS A 188 -11.97 3.65 -4.41
N LEU A 189 -11.21 4.64 -3.94
CA LEU A 189 -10.07 4.46 -3.04
C LEU A 189 -10.33 5.01 -1.63
N THR A 190 -11.57 5.29 -1.29
CA THR A 190 -11.92 5.84 0.03
C THR A 190 -11.98 4.76 1.10
N SER A 191 -11.94 5.17 2.36
CA SER A 191 -12.18 4.27 3.49
C SER A 191 -13.55 3.60 3.48
N ASN A 192 -14.55 4.18 2.78
CA ASN A 192 -15.87 3.56 2.59
C ASN A 192 -15.84 2.45 1.55
N ASP A 193 -14.97 2.55 0.55
CA ASP A 193 -14.81 1.51 -0.47
C ASP A 193 -14.03 0.30 0.09
N ILE A 194 -13.19 0.52 1.12
CA ILE A 194 -12.44 -0.53 1.82
C ILE A 194 -13.31 -1.24 2.85
N TYR A 195 -14.20 -0.49 3.50
CA TYR A 195 -15.18 -0.98 4.48
C TYR A 195 -16.29 -1.80 3.81
#